data_84edd0f4e9b5ef632df0f5a5bc006dcc
#
_entry.id   84edd0f4e9b5ef632df0f5a5bc006dcc
#
_cell.length_a   1.000
_cell.length_b   1.000
_cell.length_c   1.000
_cell.angle_alpha   90.00
_cell.angle_beta   90.00
_cell.angle_gamma   90.00
#
_symmetry.space_group_name_H-M   'P 1'
#
loop_
_entity.id
_entity.type
_entity.pdbx_description
1 polymer ?
#
loop_
_entity_poly.entity_id
_entity_poly.type
_entity_poly.pdbx_seq_one_letter_code
_entity_poly.pdbx_strand_id
1 'polypeptide(L)'
;IQKMMEKQGAVVEDIPSPTFTIVQIYDTLVPSVWHLDLYRISNPDEIIDLDLENALEKHVCLIEWPQHMGLHVPERNISITLEEILGSGDVRNIDFEFYGTGWEHIIRGLIKWPLT
;
A
#
# COMPACT_ATOMS: atom_id res chain seq x y z
N ILE A 1 3.64 -7.39 3.17
CA ILE A 1 4.62 -7.08 4.25
C ILE A 1 5.25 -8.38 4.78
N GLN A 2 4.48 -9.35 5.25
CA GLN A 2 5.02 -10.62 5.79
C GLN A 2 6.01 -11.30 4.82
N LYS A 3 5.70 -11.31 3.53
CA LYS A 3 6.59 -11.89 2.52
C LYS A 3 7.92 -11.15 2.38
N MET A 4 7.91 -9.85 2.59
CA MET A 4 9.15 -9.05 2.64
C MET A 4 9.96 -9.40 3.88
N MET A 5 9.32 -9.59 5.03
CA MET A 5 9.97 -10.02 6.27
C MET A 5 10.66 -11.37 6.09
N GLU A 6 9.96 -12.35 5.51
CA GLU A 6 10.55 -13.66 5.20
C GLU A 6 11.79 -13.54 4.32
N LYS A 7 11.70 -12.78 3.23
CA LYS A 7 12.80 -12.63 2.27
C LYS A 7 14.01 -11.90 2.84
N GLN A 8 13.80 -10.99 3.77
CA GLN A 8 14.87 -10.21 4.39
C GLN A 8 15.40 -10.84 5.67
N GLY A 9 14.89 -12.00 6.07
CA GLY A 9 15.30 -12.69 7.30
C GLY A 9 14.86 -12.00 8.59
N ALA A 10 13.86 -11.11 8.50
CA ALA A 10 13.26 -10.50 9.67
C ALA A 10 12.25 -11.46 10.33
N VAL A 11 11.96 -11.23 11.61
CA VAL A 11 10.92 -11.98 12.31
C VAL A 11 9.58 -11.66 11.66
N VAL A 12 8.85 -12.69 11.23
CA VAL A 12 7.52 -12.53 10.64
C VAL A 12 6.51 -12.33 11.77
N GLU A 13 5.76 -11.25 11.68
CA GLU A 13 4.72 -10.91 12.66
C GLU A 13 3.36 -10.73 11.96
N ASP A 14 2.29 -10.72 12.74
CA ASP A 14 0.96 -10.43 12.21
C ASP A 14 0.86 -8.98 11.77
N ILE A 15 0.19 -8.77 10.64
CA ILE A 15 0.04 -7.45 10.02
C ILE A 15 -1.44 -7.06 10.04
N PRO A 16 -1.91 -6.45 11.13
CA PRO A 16 -3.28 -5.94 11.17
C PRO A 16 -3.41 -4.65 10.37
N SER A 17 -4.64 -4.33 9.96
CA SER A 17 -4.93 -2.99 9.45
C SER A 17 -4.81 -1.96 10.57
N PRO A 18 -4.11 -0.82 10.36
CA PRO A 18 -3.93 0.21 11.38
C PRO A 18 -5.13 1.16 11.47
N THR A 19 -6.36 0.64 11.52
CA THR A 19 -7.59 1.45 11.52
C THR A 19 -7.63 2.47 12.66
N PHE A 20 -7.18 2.09 13.86
CA PHE A 20 -7.19 2.97 15.02
C PHE A 20 -5.94 3.82 15.13
N THR A 21 -4.78 3.25 14.82
CA THR A 21 -3.49 3.96 14.92
C THR A 21 -3.19 4.83 13.70
N ILE A 22 -3.91 4.60 12.59
CA ILE A 22 -3.75 5.25 11.29
C ILE A 22 -2.46 4.83 10.59
N VAL A 23 -1.33 4.83 11.28
CA VAL A 23 -0.01 4.49 10.72
C VAL A 23 0.64 3.39 11.54
N GLN A 24 1.16 2.38 10.84
CA GLN A 24 2.05 1.35 11.39
C GLN A 24 3.33 1.33 10.57
N ILE A 25 4.46 1.44 11.24
CA ILE A 25 5.78 1.51 10.60
C ILE A 25 6.54 0.20 10.84
N TYR A 26 7.05 -0.40 9.76
CA TYR A 26 7.87 -1.61 9.78
C TYR A 26 9.31 -1.22 9.39
N ASP A 27 10.06 -0.76 10.36
CA ASP A 27 11.41 -0.20 10.17
C ASP A 27 12.51 -1.26 10.19
N THR A 28 12.20 -2.51 10.51
CA THR A 28 13.11 -3.64 10.36
C THR A 28 13.30 -4.05 8.88
N LEU A 29 12.40 -3.61 8.00
CA LEU A 29 12.49 -3.82 6.57
C LEU A 29 13.34 -2.74 5.90
N VAL A 30 14.01 -3.11 4.78
CA VAL A 30 14.81 -2.18 3.98
C VAL A 30 14.33 -2.25 2.53
N PRO A 31 13.73 -1.16 1.99
CA PRO A 31 13.34 0.06 2.68
C PRO A 31 12.24 -0.18 3.73
N SER A 32 12.13 0.72 4.70
CA SER A 32 11.03 0.68 5.67
C SER A 32 9.68 0.73 4.97
N VAL A 33 8.70 0.06 5.55
CA VAL A 33 7.33 0.06 5.03
C VAL A 33 6.42 0.79 6.01
N TRP A 34 5.69 1.75 5.48
CA TRP A 34 4.64 2.46 6.20
C TRP A 34 3.28 1.94 5.72
N HIS A 35 2.52 1.38 6.64
CA HIS A 35 1.16 0.94 6.37
C HIS A 35 0.18 1.93 6.99
N LEU A 36 -0.65 2.55 6.16
CA LEU A 36 -1.60 3.57 6.57
C LEU A 36 -3.03 3.10 6.26
N ASP A 37 -3.95 3.40 7.17
CA ASP A 37 -5.38 3.27 6.95
C ASP A 37 -6.03 4.63 7.21
N LEU A 38 -6.48 5.28 6.15
CA LEU A 38 -7.02 6.64 6.19
C LEU A 38 -8.55 6.68 6.33
N TYR A 39 -9.16 5.55 6.68
CA TYR A 39 -10.63 5.48 6.80
C TYR A 39 -11.20 6.56 7.74
N ARG A 40 -10.52 6.83 8.85
CA ARG A 40 -10.95 7.78 9.87
C ARG A 40 -10.55 9.23 9.59
N ILE A 41 -9.78 9.48 8.55
CA ILE A 41 -9.40 10.83 8.14
C ILE A 41 -10.62 11.51 7.51
N SER A 42 -11.06 12.60 8.11
CA SER A 42 -12.22 13.36 7.62
C SER A 42 -11.83 14.57 6.79
N ASN A 43 -10.65 15.15 7.05
CA ASN A 43 -10.10 16.27 6.31
C ASN A 43 -8.76 15.86 5.70
N PRO A 44 -8.57 15.97 4.37
CA PRO A 44 -7.29 15.60 3.73
C PRO A 44 -6.07 16.31 4.31
N ASP A 45 -6.22 17.52 4.85
CA ASP A 45 -5.11 18.28 5.45
C ASP A 45 -4.57 17.64 6.74
N GLU A 46 -5.33 16.76 7.39
CA GLU A 46 -4.84 15.97 8.53
C GLU A 46 -3.64 15.09 8.17
N ILE A 47 -3.49 14.75 6.89
CA ILE A 47 -2.36 13.96 6.38
C ILE A 47 -1.03 14.70 6.55
N ILE A 48 -1.04 16.01 6.52
CA ILE A 48 0.17 16.83 6.71
C ILE A 48 0.81 16.52 8.06
N ASP A 49 0.00 16.34 9.09
CA ASP A 49 0.45 16.05 10.46
C ASP A 49 1.08 14.65 10.61
N LEU A 50 0.89 13.77 9.62
CA LEU A 50 1.45 12.42 9.62
C LEU A 50 2.87 12.35 9.03
N ASP A 51 3.43 13.47 8.57
CA ASP A 51 4.74 13.52 7.88
C ASP A 51 4.82 12.58 6.66
N LEU A 52 3.69 12.39 6.00
CA LEU A 52 3.56 11.44 4.90
C LEU A 52 4.40 11.84 3.68
N GLU A 53 4.55 13.13 3.39
CA GLU A 53 5.36 13.60 2.27
C GLU A 53 6.81 13.09 2.37
N ASN A 54 7.38 13.20 3.57
CA ASN A 54 8.73 12.70 3.83
C ASN A 54 8.81 11.17 3.71
N ALA A 55 7.80 10.46 4.21
CA ALA A 55 7.72 9.00 4.10
C ALA A 55 7.62 8.54 2.65
N LEU A 56 6.83 9.23 1.82
CA LEU A 56 6.66 8.90 0.40
C LEU A 56 7.96 9.03 -0.41
N GLU A 57 8.86 9.91 0.00
CA GLU A 57 10.16 10.07 -0.66
C GLU A 57 11.15 8.96 -0.30
N LYS A 58 11.08 8.40 0.91
CA LYS A 58 12.12 7.55 1.48
C LYS A 58 11.71 6.10 1.68
N HIS A 59 10.44 5.82 1.78
CA HIS A 59 9.90 4.52 2.22
C HIS A 59 8.86 3.99 1.26
N VAL A 60 8.54 2.71 1.41
CA VAL A 60 7.39 2.12 0.74
C VAL A 60 6.15 2.44 1.57
N CYS A 61 5.16 3.07 0.95
CA CYS A 61 3.90 3.39 1.62
C CYS A 61 2.76 2.57 1.02
N LEU A 62 2.10 1.79 1.88
CA LEU A 62 0.89 1.04 1.57
C LEU A 62 -0.28 1.77 2.21
N ILE A 63 -1.20 2.26 1.40
CA ILE A 63 -2.24 3.17 1.88
C ILE A 63 -3.60 2.60 1.56
N GLU A 64 -4.40 2.35 2.60
CA GLU A 64 -5.81 2.00 2.50
C GLU A 64 -6.66 3.28 2.54
N TRP A 65 -7.74 3.32 1.79
CA TRP A 65 -8.62 4.49 1.64
C TRP A 65 -7.88 5.71 1.09
N PRO A 66 -7.15 5.56 -0.04
CA PRO A 66 -6.35 6.66 -0.59
C PRO A 66 -7.18 7.86 -1.07
N GLN A 67 -8.46 7.66 -1.33
CA GLN A 67 -9.37 8.76 -1.71
C GLN A 67 -9.51 9.81 -0.61
N HIS A 68 -9.22 9.45 0.66
CA HIS A 68 -9.22 10.40 1.76
C HIS A 68 -8.00 11.33 1.77
N MET A 69 -7.03 11.07 0.90
CA MET A 69 -5.86 11.96 0.72
C MET A 69 -6.19 13.24 -0.05
N GLY A 70 -7.29 13.25 -0.82
CA GLY A 70 -7.62 14.40 -1.66
C GLY A 70 -6.49 14.72 -2.64
N LEU A 71 -5.98 15.95 -2.58
CA LEU A 71 -4.90 16.44 -3.46
C LEU A 71 -3.50 15.99 -3.02
N HIS A 72 -3.37 15.30 -1.89
CA HIS A 72 -2.07 14.84 -1.37
C HIS A 72 -1.62 13.51 -1.97
N VAL A 73 -2.39 12.91 -2.86
CA VAL A 73 -2.00 11.69 -3.59
C VAL A 73 -0.79 12.00 -4.46
N PRO A 74 0.33 11.27 -4.32
CA PRO A 74 1.51 11.53 -5.15
C PRO A 74 1.22 11.21 -6.61
N GLU A 75 1.83 11.95 -7.52
CA GLU A 75 1.67 11.74 -8.97
C GLU A 75 2.15 10.36 -9.41
N ARG A 76 3.19 9.85 -8.75
CA ARG A 76 3.73 8.51 -9.02
C ARG A 76 3.20 7.53 -7.99
N ASN A 77 2.30 6.65 -8.42
CA ASN A 77 1.72 5.64 -7.54
C ASN A 77 1.20 4.43 -8.33
N ILE A 78 0.94 3.35 -7.62
CA ILE A 78 0.18 2.20 -8.12
C ILE A 78 -1.14 2.17 -7.33
N SER A 79 -2.24 2.25 -8.04
CA SER A 79 -3.57 2.06 -7.46
C SER A 79 -4.01 0.61 -7.65
N ILE A 80 -4.39 -0.03 -6.55
CA ILE A 80 -4.82 -1.43 -6.55
C ILE A 80 -6.28 -1.48 -6.09
N THR A 81 -7.14 -2.03 -6.93
CA THR A 81 -8.55 -2.20 -6.61
C THR A 81 -8.87 -3.68 -6.52
N LEU A 82 -9.51 -4.06 -5.41
CA LEU A 82 -9.97 -5.43 -5.16
C LEU A 82 -11.49 -5.44 -5.20
N GLU A 83 -12.06 -6.31 -6.04
CA GLU A 83 -13.50 -6.45 -6.17
C GLU A 83 -13.93 -7.89 -5.97
N GLU A 84 -15.03 -8.07 -5.25
CA GLU A 84 -15.66 -9.38 -5.12
C GLU A 84 -16.34 -9.75 -6.44
N ILE A 85 -16.20 -11.01 -6.83
CA ILE A 85 -16.95 -11.57 -7.94
C ILE A 85 -18.21 -12.25 -7.37
N LEU A 86 -19.39 -11.74 -7.72
CA LEU A 86 -20.66 -12.27 -7.23
C LEU A 86 -20.81 -13.74 -7.62
N GLY A 87 -21.13 -14.59 -6.61
CA GLY A 87 -21.39 -15.99 -6.80
C GLY A 87 -20.17 -16.89 -6.89
N SER A 88 -18.95 -16.38 -6.75
CA SER A 88 -17.72 -17.15 -6.88
C SER A 88 -16.96 -17.36 -5.56
N GLY A 89 -17.58 -17.00 -4.40
CA GLY A 89 -17.00 -17.24 -3.08
C GLY A 89 -15.75 -16.44 -2.82
N ASP A 90 -14.58 -17.10 -2.77
CA ASP A 90 -13.31 -16.49 -2.38
C ASP A 90 -12.53 -15.83 -3.54
N VAL A 91 -13.12 -15.76 -4.73
CA VAL A 91 -12.47 -15.18 -5.91
C VAL A 91 -12.64 -13.65 -5.89
N ARG A 92 -11.56 -12.95 -6.20
CA ARG A 92 -11.54 -11.49 -6.30
C ARG A 92 -10.91 -11.08 -7.63
N ASN A 93 -11.40 -9.98 -8.21
CA ASN A 93 -10.69 -9.27 -9.26
C ASN A 93 -9.68 -8.32 -8.63
N ILE A 94 -8.50 -8.24 -9.22
CA ILE A 94 -7.46 -7.29 -8.84
C ILE A 94 -7.15 -6.44 -10.05
N ASP A 95 -7.38 -5.14 -9.95
CA ASP A 95 -7.03 -4.18 -10.99
C ASP A 95 -5.86 -3.33 -10.52
N PHE A 96 -4.86 -3.18 -11.39
CA PHE A 96 -3.68 -2.34 -11.17
C PHE A 96 -3.71 -1.16 -12.12
N GLU A 97 -3.61 0.04 -11.60
CA GLU A 97 -3.43 1.26 -12.39
C GLU A 97 -2.10 1.89 -12.01
N PHE A 98 -1.28 2.17 -13.02
CA PHE A 98 0.07 2.73 -12.83
C PHE A 98 0.07 4.19 -13.25
N TYR A 99 0.38 5.07 -12.31
CA TYR A 99 0.49 6.51 -12.55
C TYR A 99 1.95 6.95 -12.44
N GLY A 100 2.38 7.80 -13.37
CA GLY A 100 3.77 8.23 -13.45
C GLY A 100 4.64 7.24 -14.23
N THR A 101 5.94 7.36 -14.10
CA THR A 101 6.92 6.61 -14.86
C THR A 101 7.77 5.68 -13.99
N GLY A 102 8.52 4.77 -14.63
CA GLY A 102 9.45 3.89 -13.94
C GLY A 102 8.84 2.60 -13.40
N TRP A 103 7.67 2.20 -13.90
CA TRP A 103 6.98 0.99 -13.46
C TRP A 103 7.20 -0.24 -14.34
N GLU A 104 7.98 -0.13 -15.43
CA GLU A 104 8.11 -1.16 -16.45
C GLU A 104 8.56 -2.52 -15.90
N HIS A 105 9.50 -2.51 -14.95
CA HIS A 105 10.00 -3.73 -14.32
C HIS A 105 8.96 -4.39 -13.44
N ILE A 106 8.11 -3.62 -12.77
CA ILE A 106 7.02 -4.13 -11.94
C ILE A 106 5.93 -4.71 -12.82
N ILE A 107 5.54 -4.02 -13.88
CA ILE A 107 4.55 -4.49 -14.85
C ILE A 107 4.98 -5.83 -15.44
N ARG A 108 6.24 -5.96 -15.86
CA ARG A 108 6.78 -7.23 -16.37
C ARG A 108 6.74 -8.34 -15.33
N GLY A 109 7.01 -8.01 -14.07
CA GLY A 109 6.91 -8.96 -12.96
C GLY A 109 5.49 -9.45 -12.74
N LEU A 110 4.51 -8.56 -12.79
CA LEU A 110 3.09 -8.89 -12.62
C LEU A 110 2.55 -9.77 -13.74
N ILE A 111 2.93 -9.51 -14.99
CA ILE A 111 2.53 -10.34 -16.16
C ILE A 111 3.00 -11.78 -15.99
N LYS A 112 4.15 -11.99 -15.38
CA LYS A 112 4.74 -13.32 -15.13
C LYS A 112 4.28 -13.95 -13.82
N TRP A 113 3.51 -13.24 -13.02
CA TRP A 113 3.10 -13.71 -11.70
C TRP A 113 2.12 -14.88 -11.84
N PRO A 114 2.39 -16.04 -11.22
CA PRO A 114 1.40 -17.10 -11.15
C PRO A 114 0.30 -16.69 -10.18
N LEU A 115 -0.90 -16.44 -10.70
CA LEU A 115 -2.09 -16.11 -9.89
C LEU A 115 -2.79 -17.39 -9.39
N THR A 116 -2.05 -18.41 -9.09
CA THR A 116 -2.59 -19.69 -8.57
C THR A 116 -2.34 -19.82 -7.08
#